data_1bd8e17c15414d052859ceb681fc0123
#
_entry.id   1bd8e17c15414d052859ceb681fc0123
#
_cell.length_a   1.000
_cell.length_b   1.000
_cell.length_c   1.000
_cell.angle_alpha   90.00
_cell.angle_beta   90.00
_cell.angle_gamma   90.00
#
_symmetry.space_group_name_H-M   'P 1'
#
loop_
_entity.id
_entity.type
_entity.pdbx_description
1 polymer ?
#
loop_
_entity_poly.entity_id
_entity_poly.type
_entity_poly.pdbx_seq_one_letter_code
_entity_poly.pdbx_strand_id
1 'polypeptide(L)'
;VSAVAAWLVIRDQSLRAPQAALFVGRSGTRLSAQSVWQRLQRRSQQAGLATPVHPHMLRHSFASHVLQSSGDLRAVQELLGHANITTTQVYTRLDFQHLAKAYDAAHPRARRKSPEQK
;
A
#
# COMPACT_ATOMS: atom_id res chain seq x y z
N VAL A 1 5.32 -10.58 7.82
CA VAL A 1 5.53 -10.75 9.27
C VAL A 1 6.99 -10.60 9.64
N SER A 2 7.94 -11.21 8.93
CA SER A 2 9.38 -11.12 9.21
C SER A 2 9.96 -9.69 9.09
N ALA A 3 9.49 -8.92 8.11
CA ALA A 3 9.94 -7.53 7.92
C ALA A 3 9.54 -6.62 9.09
N VAL A 4 8.34 -6.80 9.63
CA VAL A 4 7.88 -6.05 10.80
C VAL A 4 8.67 -6.45 12.05
N ALA A 5 8.93 -7.73 12.24
CA ALA A 5 9.74 -8.21 13.36
C ALA A 5 11.17 -7.64 13.31
N ALA A 6 11.81 -7.64 12.15
CA ALA A 6 13.12 -7.03 11.95
C ALA A 6 13.11 -5.52 12.23
N TRP A 7 12.05 -4.83 11.79
CA TRP A 7 11.87 -3.42 12.07
C TRP A 7 11.76 -3.13 13.56
N LEU A 8 10.99 -3.92 14.32
CA LEU A 8 10.80 -3.73 15.76
C LEU A 8 12.13 -3.74 16.51
N VAL A 9 13.05 -4.64 16.16
CA VAL A 9 14.40 -4.68 16.77
C VAL A 9 15.15 -3.38 16.52
N ILE A 10 15.19 -2.90 15.28
CA ILE A 10 15.86 -1.65 14.91
C ILE A 10 15.17 -0.44 15.59
N ARG A 11 13.85 -0.45 15.61
CA ARG A 11 13.06 0.58 16.24
C ARG A 11 13.41 0.74 17.72
N ASP A 12 13.37 -0.35 18.45
CA ASP A 12 13.59 -0.33 19.90
C ASP A 12 15.02 0.12 20.26
N GLN A 13 15.99 -0.22 19.43
CA GLN A 13 17.37 0.28 19.56
C GLN A 13 17.51 1.78 19.27
N SER A 14 16.63 2.32 18.43
CA SER A 14 16.69 3.73 18.00
C SER A 14 15.91 4.67 18.91
N LEU A 15 15.06 4.15 19.79
CA LEU A 15 14.24 4.97 20.68
C LEU A 15 15.07 5.54 21.84
N ARG A 16 14.95 6.85 22.02
CA ARG A 16 15.53 7.56 23.18
C ARG A 16 14.54 7.72 24.33
N ALA A 17 13.25 7.53 24.05
CA ALA A 17 12.14 7.62 25.00
C ALA A 17 11.03 6.64 24.58
N PRO A 18 10.15 6.21 25.50
CA PRO A 18 9.02 5.35 25.17
C PRO A 18 8.14 5.98 24.09
N GLN A 19 7.78 5.19 23.07
CA GLN A 19 6.95 5.62 21.95
C GLN A 19 5.99 4.49 21.55
N ALA A 20 4.68 4.79 21.55
CA ALA A 20 3.65 3.84 21.16
C ALA A 20 3.55 3.61 19.65
N ALA A 21 4.03 4.55 18.82
CA ALA A 21 3.95 4.43 17.38
C ALA A 21 4.78 3.27 16.85
N LEU A 22 4.20 2.46 15.97
CA LEU A 22 4.92 1.37 15.31
C LEU A 22 6.03 1.90 14.41
N PHE A 23 5.75 2.92 13.62
CA PHE A 23 6.73 3.55 12.74
C PHE A 23 7.16 4.91 13.26
N VAL A 24 8.46 5.08 13.40
CA VAL A 24 9.10 6.29 13.91
C VAL A 24 10.09 6.84 12.89
N GLY A 25 10.29 8.16 12.91
CA GLY A 25 11.31 8.84 12.14
C GLY A 25 12.68 8.82 12.84
N ARG A 26 13.63 9.53 12.27
CA ARG A 26 14.99 9.65 12.82
C ARG A 26 15.04 10.32 14.21
N SER A 27 14.07 11.16 14.50
CA SER A 27 13.93 11.81 15.81
C SER A 27 13.37 10.90 16.90
N GLY A 28 12.96 9.68 16.58
CA GLY A 28 12.32 8.74 17.51
C GLY A 28 10.86 9.05 17.79
N THR A 29 10.25 9.97 17.05
CA THR A 29 8.82 10.32 17.14
C THR A 29 8.01 9.66 16.03
N ARG A 30 6.70 9.60 16.24
CA ARG A 30 5.77 9.04 15.24
C ARG A 30 6.05 9.58 13.85
N LEU A 31 6.12 8.69 12.87
CA LEU A 31 6.28 9.06 11.47
C LEU A 31 5.05 9.87 10.99
N SER A 32 5.28 11.05 10.43
CA SER A 32 4.20 11.90 9.91
C SER A 32 3.67 11.40 8.58
N ALA A 33 2.41 11.74 8.26
CA ALA A 33 1.81 11.45 6.96
C ALA A 33 2.62 12.07 5.81
N GLN A 34 3.14 13.28 6.00
CA GLN A 34 3.99 13.95 5.03
C GLN A 34 5.31 13.18 4.78
N SER A 35 5.93 12.65 5.82
CA SER A 35 7.13 11.82 5.68
C SER A 35 6.87 10.53 4.92
N VAL A 36 5.72 9.89 5.15
CA VAL A 36 5.30 8.71 4.39
C VAL A 36 5.15 9.06 2.91
N TRP A 37 4.48 10.17 2.62
CA TRP A 37 4.27 10.62 1.26
C TRP A 37 5.58 10.92 0.52
N GLN A 38 6.49 11.63 1.16
CA GLN A 38 7.81 11.93 0.61
C GLN A 38 8.64 10.66 0.32
N ARG A 39 8.57 9.69 1.22
CA ARG A 39 9.26 8.39 1.03
C ARG A 39 8.68 7.61 -0.13
N LEU A 40 7.36 7.60 -0.30
CA LEU A 40 6.70 6.96 -1.43
C LEU A 40 7.08 7.63 -2.76
N GLN A 41 7.13 8.95 -2.80
CA GLN A 41 7.60 9.66 -3.99
C GLN A 41 9.04 9.28 -4.35
N ARG A 42 9.93 9.30 -3.39
CA ARG A 42 11.34 8.91 -3.60
C ARG A 42 11.45 7.48 -4.13
N ARG A 43 10.71 6.54 -3.54
CA ARG A 43 10.69 5.15 -3.99
C ARG A 43 10.12 5.00 -5.40
N SER A 44 9.09 5.75 -5.73
CA SER A 44 8.52 5.78 -7.08
C SER A 44 9.55 6.23 -8.12
N GLN A 45 10.28 7.29 -7.83
CA GLN A 45 11.36 7.78 -8.69
C GLN A 45 12.48 6.75 -8.84
N GLN A 46 12.91 6.13 -7.75
CA GLN A 46 13.94 5.08 -7.77
C GLN A 46 13.50 3.84 -8.56
N ALA A 47 12.20 3.55 -8.55
CA ALA A 47 11.61 2.45 -9.32
C ALA A 47 11.36 2.81 -10.79
N GLY A 48 11.64 4.04 -11.21
CA GLY A 48 11.44 4.50 -12.58
C GLY A 48 9.98 4.65 -12.99
N LEU A 49 9.08 4.88 -12.02
CA LEU A 49 7.66 5.07 -12.30
C LEU A 49 7.43 6.46 -12.92
N ALA A 50 6.68 6.50 -14.02
CA ALA A 50 6.32 7.74 -14.69
C ALA A 50 5.43 8.65 -13.81
N THR A 51 4.61 8.04 -12.97
CA THR A 51 3.73 8.75 -12.03
C THR A 51 4.13 8.38 -10.61
N PRO A 52 4.39 9.38 -9.74
CA PRO A 52 4.67 9.11 -8.32
C PRO A 52 3.50 8.42 -7.63
N VAL A 53 3.79 7.40 -6.84
CA VAL A 53 2.80 6.72 -6.02
C VAL A 53 2.56 7.53 -4.75
N HIS A 54 1.29 7.72 -4.38
CA HIS A 54 0.88 8.35 -3.13
C HIS A 54 0.01 7.41 -2.28
N PRO A 55 -0.17 7.66 -0.97
CA PRO A 55 -0.85 6.72 -0.06
C PRO A 55 -2.25 6.31 -0.50
N HIS A 56 -3.03 7.23 -1.06
CA HIS A 56 -4.38 6.91 -1.55
C HIS A 56 -4.37 5.90 -2.70
N MET A 57 -3.38 5.92 -3.56
CA MET A 57 -3.24 4.92 -4.63
C MET A 57 -3.01 3.52 -4.06
N LEU A 58 -2.19 3.41 -3.01
CA LEU A 58 -1.97 2.13 -2.33
C LEU A 58 -3.24 1.64 -1.64
N ARG A 59 -3.96 2.53 -0.98
CA ARG A 59 -5.25 2.21 -0.36
C ARG A 59 -6.28 1.75 -1.38
N HIS A 60 -6.38 2.43 -2.52
CA HIS A 60 -7.24 2.08 -3.65
C HIS A 60 -6.89 0.70 -4.22
N SER A 61 -5.62 0.46 -4.47
CA SER A 61 -5.12 -0.82 -4.97
C SER A 61 -5.45 -1.96 -4.02
N PHE A 62 -5.20 -1.78 -2.74
CA PHE A 62 -5.54 -2.77 -1.72
C PHE A 62 -7.03 -3.07 -1.67
N ALA A 63 -7.87 -2.03 -1.61
CA ALA A 63 -9.32 -2.20 -1.58
C ALA A 63 -9.84 -2.95 -2.81
N SER A 64 -9.34 -2.60 -4.00
CA SER A 64 -9.73 -3.24 -5.25
C SER A 64 -9.32 -4.70 -5.29
N HIS A 65 -8.12 -5.03 -4.85
CA HIS A 65 -7.65 -6.41 -4.77
C HIS A 65 -8.47 -7.27 -3.80
N VAL A 66 -8.75 -6.74 -2.60
CA VAL A 66 -9.56 -7.45 -1.61
C VAL A 66 -10.98 -7.63 -2.11
N LEU A 67 -11.57 -6.60 -2.72
CA LEU A 67 -12.92 -6.69 -3.29
C LEU A 67 -13.01 -7.73 -4.41
N GLN A 68 -12.01 -7.78 -5.29
CA GLN A 68 -11.99 -8.76 -6.38
C GLN A 68 -11.81 -10.19 -5.88
N SER A 69 -10.97 -10.40 -4.87
CA SER A 69 -10.69 -11.73 -4.35
C SER A 69 -11.80 -12.27 -3.46
N SER A 70 -12.44 -11.42 -2.66
CA SER A 70 -13.48 -11.81 -1.72
C SER A 70 -14.91 -11.62 -2.25
N GLY A 71 -15.11 -10.66 -3.16
CA GLY A 71 -16.45 -10.22 -3.58
C GLY A 71 -17.27 -9.55 -2.46
N ASP A 72 -16.66 -9.32 -1.30
CA ASP A 72 -17.33 -8.83 -0.10
C ASP A 72 -16.99 -7.36 0.17
N LEU A 73 -17.89 -6.49 -0.25
CA LEU A 73 -17.78 -5.05 -0.06
C LEU A 73 -17.74 -4.65 1.41
N ARG A 74 -18.47 -5.38 2.27
CA ARG A 74 -18.51 -5.10 3.70
C ARG A 74 -17.17 -5.39 4.39
N ALA A 75 -16.54 -6.51 4.03
CA ALA A 75 -15.21 -6.84 4.54
C ALA A 75 -14.18 -5.76 4.15
N VAL A 76 -14.24 -5.26 2.91
CA VAL A 76 -13.38 -4.16 2.46
C VAL A 76 -13.62 -2.89 3.27
N GLN A 77 -14.88 -2.55 3.55
CA GLN A 77 -15.21 -1.39 4.39
C GLN A 77 -14.64 -1.50 5.80
N GLU A 78 -14.80 -2.66 6.43
CA GLU A 78 -14.27 -2.91 7.78
C GLU A 78 -12.74 -2.80 7.80
N LEU A 79 -12.06 -3.39 6.83
CA LEU A 79 -10.60 -3.31 6.70
C LEU A 79 -10.09 -1.89 6.48
N LEU A 80 -10.81 -1.07 5.76
CA LEU A 80 -10.44 0.31 5.48
C LEU A 80 -10.90 1.31 6.54
N GLY A 81 -11.73 0.88 7.49
CA GLY A 81 -12.32 1.76 8.50
C GLY A 81 -13.32 2.75 7.93
N HIS A 82 -13.95 2.45 6.81
CA HIS A 82 -15.01 3.29 6.25
C HIS A 82 -16.31 3.15 7.03
N ALA A 83 -16.85 4.27 7.49
CA ALA A 83 -18.16 4.32 8.15
C ALA A 83 -19.33 4.23 7.15
N ASN A 84 -19.09 4.40 5.85
CA ASN A 84 -20.14 4.53 4.84
C ASN A 84 -19.82 3.73 3.56
N ILE A 85 -20.80 2.96 3.08
CA ILE A 85 -20.74 2.12 1.87
C ILE A 85 -20.43 2.96 0.61
N THR A 86 -20.97 4.17 0.51
CA THR A 86 -20.81 5.04 -0.65
C THR A 86 -19.33 5.36 -0.96
N THR A 87 -18.50 5.47 0.03
CA THR A 87 -17.06 5.75 -0.17
C THR A 87 -16.33 4.56 -0.81
N THR A 88 -16.78 3.34 -0.54
CA THR A 88 -16.17 2.12 -1.08
C THR A 88 -16.68 1.80 -2.49
N GLN A 89 -17.87 2.27 -2.88
CA GLN A 89 -18.40 2.12 -4.24
C GLN A 89 -17.57 2.86 -5.30
N VAL A 90 -16.75 3.84 -4.90
CA VAL A 90 -15.80 4.54 -5.79
C VAL A 90 -14.67 3.60 -6.25
N TYR A 91 -14.41 2.50 -5.56
CA TYR A 91 -13.46 1.47 -5.97
C TYR A 91 -14.06 0.57 -7.06
N THR A 92 -14.37 1.17 -8.20
CA THR A 92 -14.95 0.48 -9.32
C THR A 92 -13.91 -0.33 -10.09
N ARG A 93 -14.39 -1.26 -10.91
CA ARG A 93 -13.57 -2.08 -11.80
C ARG A 93 -12.66 -1.26 -12.72
N LEU A 94 -13.06 -0.04 -13.05
CA LEU A 94 -12.29 0.90 -13.89
C LEU A 94 -11.04 1.41 -13.21
N ASP A 95 -11.11 1.76 -11.92
CA ASP A 95 -9.96 2.23 -11.15
C ASP A 95 -8.93 1.12 -10.97
N PHE A 96 -9.39 -0.11 -10.77
CA PHE A 96 -8.52 -1.28 -10.71
C PHE A 96 -7.81 -1.53 -12.04
N GLN A 97 -8.48 -1.44 -13.17
CA GLN A 97 -7.88 -1.63 -14.49
C GLN A 97 -6.80 -0.57 -14.78
N HIS A 98 -7.03 0.68 -14.39
CA HIS A 98 -6.03 1.73 -14.51
C HIS A 98 -4.79 1.47 -13.66
N LEU A 99 -4.98 1.07 -12.41
CA LEU A 99 -3.89 0.73 -11.50
C LEU A 99 -3.13 -0.52 -11.95
N ALA A 100 -3.85 -1.55 -12.40
CA ALA A 100 -3.25 -2.77 -12.94
C ALA A 100 -2.41 -2.49 -14.19
N LYS A 101 -2.89 -1.66 -15.10
CA LYS A 101 -2.12 -1.24 -16.29
C LYS A 101 -0.88 -0.46 -15.93
N ALA A 102 -0.95 0.47 -14.98
CA ALA A 102 0.20 1.22 -14.50
C ALA A 102 1.23 0.30 -13.82
N TYR A 103 0.76 -0.67 -13.03
CA TYR A 103 1.61 -1.66 -12.38
C TYR A 103 2.29 -2.58 -13.39
N ASP A 104 1.56 -3.11 -14.36
CA ASP A 104 2.09 -4.00 -15.41
C ASP A 104 3.10 -3.28 -16.32
N ALA A 105 2.88 -2.01 -16.61
CA ALA A 105 3.82 -1.19 -17.36
C ALA A 105 5.12 -0.95 -16.60
N ALA A 106 5.04 -0.81 -15.27
CA ALA A 106 6.20 -0.58 -14.41
C ALA A 106 6.95 -1.87 -14.04
N HIS A 107 6.30 -3.03 -14.08
CA HIS A 107 6.86 -4.33 -13.68
C HIS A 107 6.68 -5.40 -14.77
N PRO A 108 7.46 -5.35 -15.87
CA PRO A 108 7.34 -6.34 -16.96
C PRO A 108 7.54 -7.81 -16.52
N ARG A 109 8.23 -8.03 -15.39
CA ARG A 109 8.47 -9.36 -14.83
C ARG A 109 7.26 -9.97 -14.12
N ALA A 110 6.23 -9.19 -13.81
CA ALA A 110 4.98 -9.70 -13.23
C ALA A 110 4.12 -10.47 -14.24
N ARG A 111 4.42 -10.37 -15.53
CA ARG A 111 3.84 -11.21 -16.59
C ARG A 111 4.43 -12.61 -16.60
N ARG A 112 4.26 -13.37 -15.53
CA ARG A 112 4.45 -14.81 -15.62
C ARG A 112 3.29 -15.38 -16.43
N LYS A 113 3.60 -15.91 -17.62
CA LYS A 113 2.70 -16.74 -18.41
C LYS A 113 2.08 -17.80 -17.50
N SER A 114 0.76 -17.82 -17.46
CA SER A 114 0.04 -19.00 -17.00
C SER A 114 0.51 -20.19 -17.86
N PRO A 115 0.85 -21.34 -17.27
CA PRO A 115 1.13 -22.51 -18.10
C PRO A 115 -0.11 -22.83 -18.89
N GLU A 116 0.04 -22.88 -20.21
CA GLU A 116 -0.96 -23.42 -21.10
C GLU A 116 -1.36 -24.80 -20.61
N GLN A 117 -2.60 -24.95 -20.21
CA GLN A 117 -3.21 -26.25 -20.06
C GLN A 117 -3.36 -26.84 -21.46
N LYS A 118 -2.55 -27.85 -21.73
CA LYS A 118 -2.82 -28.79 -22.81
C LYS A 118 -3.99 -29.67 -22.41
#